data_791ac7f584c8c386f54918e670d5ff9d
#
_entry.id   791ac7f584c8c386f54918e670d5ff9d
#
_cell.length_a   1.000
_cell.length_b   1.000
_cell.length_c   1.000
_cell.angle_alpha   90.00
_cell.angle_beta   90.00
_cell.angle_gamma   90.00
#
_symmetry.space_group_name_H-M   'P 1'
#
loop_
_entity.id
_entity.type
_entity.pdbx_description
1 polymer ?
#
loop_
_entity_poly.entity_id
_entity_poly.type
_entity_poly.pdbx_seq_one_letter_code
_entity_poly.pdbx_strand_id
1 'polypeptide(L)'
;MNYLQGKYKVKNPQKYKGNVGSVQYRSSWELNVFNYMDRNPDVILWNSEEVVVPYRSPIDGRMHRYFVDIWMKNKKGDVYLIEIKPY
;
A
#
# COMPACT_ATOMS: atom_id res chain seq x y z
N MET A 1 -9.29 -13.96 19.32
CA MET A 1 -8.42 -13.51 18.25
C MET A 1 -8.12 -12.03 18.38
N ASN A 2 -6.88 -11.67 18.27
CA ASN A 2 -6.49 -10.28 18.39
C ASN A 2 -6.28 -9.67 17.01
N TYR A 3 -7.04 -8.60 16.76
CA TYR A 3 -6.80 -7.79 15.57
C TYR A 3 -5.84 -6.68 15.93
N LEU A 4 -4.81 -6.54 15.14
CA LEU A 4 -3.95 -5.37 15.24
C LEU A 4 -4.43 -4.39 14.17
N GLN A 5 -5.11 -3.33 14.60
CA GLN A 5 -5.64 -2.30 13.72
C GLN A 5 -5.24 -0.93 14.24
N GLY A 6 -5.00 -0.01 13.34
CA GLY A 6 -4.74 1.36 13.74
C GLY A 6 -4.23 2.20 12.61
N LYS A 7 -3.88 3.43 12.93
CA LYS A 7 -3.23 4.33 11.99
C LYS A 7 -1.73 4.14 12.06
N TYR A 8 -1.11 3.98 10.92
CA TYR A 8 0.33 3.92 10.84
C TYR A 8 0.91 5.33 10.79
N LYS A 9 1.79 5.64 11.71
CA LYS A 9 2.48 6.93 11.70
C LYS A 9 3.72 6.82 10.81
N VAL A 10 3.66 7.46 9.66
CA VAL A 10 4.76 7.46 8.71
C VAL A 10 5.96 8.18 9.33
N LYS A 11 7.10 7.49 9.37
CA LYS A 11 8.33 8.04 9.97
C LYS A 11 9.14 8.86 8.98
N ASN A 12 9.05 8.52 7.71
CA ASN A 12 9.77 9.22 6.64
C ASN A 12 8.76 9.77 5.64
N PRO A 13 8.08 10.88 5.97
CA PRO A 13 6.98 11.39 5.14
C PRO A 13 7.40 11.76 3.72
N GLN A 14 8.67 12.08 3.51
CA GLN A 14 9.17 12.40 2.17
C GLN A 14 9.12 11.21 1.22
N LYS A 15 9.02 10.00 1.77
CA LYS A 15 8.90 8.75 0.98
C LYS A 15 7.45 8.40 0.68
N TYR A 16 6.51 8.93 1.43
CA TYR A 16 5.11 8.54 1.27
C TYR A 16 4.44 9.41 0.21
N LYS A 17 3.96 8.77 -0.85
CA LYS A 17 3.30 9.46 -1.94
C LYS A 17 1.79 9.43 -1.74
N GLY A 18 1.29 10.38 -0.96
CA GLY A 18 -0.13 10.47 -0.68
C GLY A 18 -0.39 11.16 0.64
N ASN A 19 -1.54 10.89 1.23
CA ASN A 19 -1.94 11.48 2.50
C ASN A 19 -1.37 10.69 3.67
N VAL A 20 -0.31 11.22 4.27
CA VAL A 20 0.36 10.56 5.40
C VAL A 20 -0.56 10.35 6.61
N GLY A 21 -1.62 11.13 6.71
CA GLY A 21 -2.57 11.01 7.82
C GLY A 21 -3.62 9.93 7.63
N SER A 22 -3.70 9.31 6.46
CA SER A 22 -4.73 8.32 6.16
C SER A 22 -4.20 6.88 6.06
N VAL A 23 -2.95 6.65 6.43
CA VAL A 23 -2.37 5.32 6.35
C VAL A 23 -2.88 4.47 7.52
N GLN A 24 -3.60 3.41 7.20
CA GLN A 24 -4.18 2.52 8.20
C GLN A 24 -3.74 1.09 7.95
N TYR A 25 -3.41 0.38 9.02
CA TYR A 25 -3.20 -1.05 8.94
C TYR A 25 -4.37 -1.79 9.59
N ARG A 26 -4.80 -2.88 8.96
CA ARG A 26 -5.90 -3.72 9.42
C ARG A 26 -5.41 -5.08 9.88
N SER A 27 -4.10 -5.27 9.83
CA SER A 27 -3.49 -6.53 10.25
C SER A 27 -2.02 -6.29 10.58
N SER A 28 -1.41 -7.23 11.30
CA SER A 28 0.02 -7.19 11.56
C SER A 28 0.85 -7.32 10.29
N TRP A 29 0.29 -7.99 9.28
CA TRP A 29 0.95 -8.14 7.97
C TRP A 29 1.13 -6.79 7.30
N GLU A 30 0.07 -5.98 7.29
CA GLU A 30 0.12 -4.65 6.71
C GLU A 30 1.08 -3.77 7.48
N LEU A 31 1.04 -3.84 8.81
CA LEU A 31 1.94 -3.05 9.64
C LEU A 31 3.41 -3.39 9.35
N ASN A 32 3.72 -4.67 9.21
CA ASN A 32 5.07 -5.11 8.88
C ASN A 32 5.53 -4.60 7.51
N VAL A 33 4.63 -4.64 6.53
CA VAL A 33 4.93 -4.16 5.19
C VAL A 33 5.15 -2.64 5.20
N PHE A 34 4.31 -1.89 5.91
CA PHE A 34 4.47 -0.44 6.01
C PHE A 34 5.80 -0.07 6.65
N ASN A 35 6.18 -0.77 7.72
CA ASN A 35 7.48 -0.56 8.34
C ASN A 35 8.63 -0.84 7.38
N TYR A 36 8.52 -1.91 6.61
CA TYR A 36 9.53 -2.27 5.62
C TYR A 36 9.66 -1.16 4.56
N MET A 37 8.53 -0.72 4.00
CA MET A 37 8.53 0.33 2.97
C MET A 37 9.10 1.64 3.50
N ASP A 38 8.73 1.99 4.72
CA ASP A 38 9.14 3.25 5.33
C ASP A 38 10.63 3.27 5.65
N ARG A 39 11.20 2.14 6.03
CA ARG A 39 12.57 2.05 6.53
C ARG A 39 13.60 1.59 5.50
N ASN A 40 13.17 0.92 4.46
CA ASN A 40 14.10 0.37 3.47
C ASN A 40 14.64 1.48 2.57
N PRO A 41 15.97 1.72 2.57
CA PRO A 41 16.54 2.79 1.74
C PRO A 41 16.42 2.55 0.25
N ASP A 42 16.14 1.32 -0.19
CA ASP A 42 15.92 1.03 -1.60
C ASP A 42 14.54 1.49 -2.08
N VAL A 43 13.60 1.70 -1.16
CA VAL A 43 12.27 2.23 -1.47
C VAL A 43 12.35 3.75 -1.40
N ILE A 44 12.14 4.42 -2.52
CA ILE A 44 12.17 5.89 -2.55
C ILE A 44 10.79 6.50 -2.39
N LEU A 45 9.74 5.81 -2.85
CA LEU A 45 8.35 6.24 -2.72
C LEU A 45 7.47 5.03 -2.47
N TRP A 46 6.41 5.23 -1.70
CA TRP A 46 5.41 4.19 -1.49
C TRP A 46 4.10 4.80 -1.05
N ASN A 47 3.00 4.08 -1.25
CA ASN A 47 1.72 4.42 -0.64
C ASN A 47 0.88 3.18 -0.42
N SER A 48 -0.18 3.35 0.37
CA SER A 48 -1.12 2.30 0.71
C SER A 48 -2.51 2.73 0.29
N GLU A 49 -3.16 1.91 -0.53
CA GLU A 49 -4.56 2.06 -0.96
C GLU A 49 -4.88 3.40 -1.63
N GLU A 50 -3.89 4.05 -2.23
CA GLU A 50 -4.11 5.33 -2.91
C GLU A 50 -4.02 5.23 -4.42
N VAL A 51 -3.59 4.08 -4.94
CA VAL A 51 -3.58 3.82 -6.38
C VAL A 51 -4.79 2.98 -6.73
N VAL A 52 -5.57 3.46 -7.69
CA VAL A 52 -6.78 2.79 -8.14
C VAL A 52 -6.59 2.36 -9.59
N VAL A 53 -6.83 1.08 -9.85
CA VAL A 53 -6.77 0.53 -11.20
C VAL A 53 -8.18 0.24 -11.68
N PRO A 54 -8.68 0.97 -12.68
CA PRO A 54 -9.99 0.65 -13.26
C PRO A 54 -9.86 -0.59 -14.13
N TYR A 55 -10.86 -1.45 -14.08
CA TYR A 55 -10.90 -2.64 -14.93
C TYR A 55 -12.33 -2.99 -15.28
N ARG A 56 -12.51 -3.65 -16.44
CA ARG A 56 -13.80 -4.15 -16.84
C ARG A 56 -13.96 -5.58 -16.35
N SER A 57 -14.98 -5.81 -15.54
CA SER A 57 -15.24 -7.15 -15.01
C SER A 57 -15.76 -8.06 -16.12
N PRO A 58 -15.19 -9.26 -16.31
CA PRO A 58 -15.74 -10.23 -17.25
C PRO A 58 -17.05 -10.85 -16.81
N ILE A 59 -17.42 -10.67 -15.53
CA ILE A 59 -18.63 -11.27 -14.97
C ILE A 59 -19.87 -10.45 -15.34
N ASP A 60 -19.81 -9.12 -15.18
CA ASP A 60 -20.96 -8.24 -15.44
C ASP A 60 -20.72 -7.22 -16.53
N GLY A 61 -19.53 -7.17 -17.10
CA GLY A 61 -19.17 -6.24 -18.16
C GLY A 61 -19.06 -4.78 -17.74
N ARG A 62 -19.15 -4.53 -16.44
CA ARG A 62 -19.10 -3.15 -15.91
C ARG A 62 -17.70 -2.77 -15.51
N MET A 63 -17.46 -1.46 -15.41
CA MET A 63 -16.21 -0.93 -14.91
C MET A 63 -16.19 -0.99 -13.39
N HIS A 64 -15.12 -1.53 -12.85
CA HIS A 64 -14.86 -1.60 -11.42
C HIS A 64 -13.55 -0.92 -11.10
N ARG A 65 -13.33 -0.61 -9.84
CA ARG A 65 -12.09 -0.02 -9.36
C ARG A 65 -11.40 -0.99 -8.40
N TYR A 66 -10.14 -1.25 -8.67
CA TYR A 66 -9.32 -2.07 -7.78
C TYR A 66 -8.34 -1.16 -7.03
N PHE A 67 -8.41 -1.19 -5.71
CA PHE A 67 -7.52 -0.42 -4.84
C PHE A 67 -6.30 -1.27 -4.54
N VAL A 68 -5.15 -0.81 -5.00
CA VAL A 68 -3.89 -1.54 -4.82
C VAL A 68 -3.44 -1.42 -3.37
N ASP A 69 -3.10 -2.54 -2.74
CA ASP A 69 -2.69 -2.52 -1.34
C ASP A 69 -1.44 -1.65 -1.13
N ILE A 70 -0.39 -1.91 -1.92
CA ILE A 70 0.85 -1.12 -1.85
C ILE A 70 1.30 -0.78 -3.26
N TRP A 71 1.63 0.48 -3.47
CA TRP A 71 2.38 0.95 -4.62
C TRP A 71 3.75 1.37 -4.13
N MET A 72 4.83 0.95 -4.80
CA MET A 72 6.16 1.39 -4.41
C MET A 72 7.06 1.61 -5.62
N LYS A 73 8.02 2.49 -5.45
CA LYS A 73 9.06 2.76 -6.43
C LYS A 73 10.42 2.64 -5.76
N ASN A 74 11.34 1.90 -6.38
CA ASN A 74 12.67 1.71 -5.82
C ASN A 74 13.69 2.70 -6.42
N LYS A 75 14.93 2.62 -5.95
CA LYS A 75 16.02 3.50 -6.41
C LYS A 75 16.28 3.41 -7.90
N LYS A 76 16.04 2.26 -8.49
CA LYS A 76 16.25 2.05 -9.92
C LYS A 76 15.14 2.63 -10.78
N GLY A 77 14.07 3.11 -10.15
CA GLY A 77 12.90 3.61 -10.85
C GLY A 77 11.88 2.54 -11.18
N ASP A 78 12.07 1.32 -10.71
CA ASP A 78 11.10 0.25 -10.91
C ASP A 78 9.89 0.47 -10.01
N VAL A 79 8.71 0.20 -10.55
CA VAL A 79 7.44 0.34 -9.83
C VAL A 79 6.84 -1.04 -9.60
N TYR A 80 6.37 -1.27 -8.39
CA TYR A 80 5.74 -2.53 -8.01
C TYR A 80 4.38 -2.27 -7.41
N LEU A 81 3.42 -3.12 -7.78
CA LEU A 81 2.10 -3.16 -7.16
C LEU A 81 2.07 -4.44 -6.33
N ILE A 82 1.87 -4.28 -5.04
CA ILE A 82 1.97 -5.40 -4.10
C ILE A 82 0.63 -5.64 -3.44
N GLU A 83 0.20 -6.88 -3.42
CA GLU A 83 -1.01 -7.30 -2.75
C GLU A 83 -0.64 -8.05 -1.48
N ILE A 84 -1.26 -7.67 -0.37
CA ILE A 84 -0.98 -8.28 0.92
C ILE A 84 -2.10 -9.26 1.23
N LYS A 85 -1.77 -10.56 1.22
CA LYS A 85 -2.77 -11.60 1.47
C LYS A 85 -2.33 -12.46 2.65
N PRO A 86 -3.09 -12.46 3.74
CA PRO A 86 -2.85 -13.42 4.82
C PRO A 86 -3.24 -14.82 4.37
N TYR A 87 -2.60 -15.78 4.97
CA TYR A 87 -2.97 -17.19 4.75
C TYR A 87 -4.29 -17.50 5.39
#